data_2cb0a21e1f0c230c0b0dea6b21e0f999
#
_entry.id   2cb0a21e1f0c230c0b0dea6b21e0f999
#
_cell.length_a   1.000
_cell.length_b   1.000
_cell.length_c   1.000
_cell.angle_alpha   90.00
_cell.angle_beta   90.00
_cell.angle_gamma   90.00
#
_symmetry.space_group_name_H-M   'P 1'
#
loop_
_entity.id
_entity.type
_entity.pdbx_description
1 polymer ?
#
loop_
_entity_poly.entity_id
_entity_poly.type
_entity_poly.pdbx_seq_one_letter_code
_entity_poly.pdbx_strand_id
1 'polypeptide(L)'
;MVLILVVGASMRMYLLHRNSNYTEDFGAVDVADRVNVEVWISHLDTITETLSVEISAVTPSGALAGPDGAFGRDIVLTTSALGAPITIKQHDTGTDTERKFAANGTVTDYPFDRYISVLTFDVTDANGVALPVAVSIWSRDPFFRNTPAAASQAIRRSAR
;
A
#
# COMPACT_ATOMS: atom_id res chain seq x y z
N MET A 1 33.04 17.12 -26.57
CA MET A 1 32.47 15.77 -26.69
C MET A 1 32.10 15.10 -25.35
N VAL A 2 32.77 15.42 -24.26
CA VAL A 2 32.49 14.84 -22.92
C VAL A 2 31.11 15.26 -22.36
N LEU A 3 30.69 16.50 -22.58
CA LEU A 3 29.41 17.03 -22.09
C LEU A 3 28.19 16.29 -22.65
N ILE A 4 28.19 15.95 -23.92
CA ILE A 4 27.10 15.24 -24.61
C ILE A 4 26.99 13.81 -24.08
N LEU A 5 28.11 13.15 -23.77
CA LEU A 5 28.12 11.81 -23.18
C LEU A 5 27.54 11.78 -21.75
N VAL A 6 27.85 12.77 -20.93
CA VAL A 6 27.33 12.88 -19.56
C VAL A 6 25.82 13.14 -19.57
N VAL A 7 25.34 14.05 -20.40
CA VAL A 7 23.90 14.34 -20.56
C VAL A 7 23.15 13.12 -21.09
N GLY A 8 23.72 12.43 -22.10
CA GLY A 8 23.11 11.21 -22.65
C GLY A 8 23.05 10.05 -21.65
N ALA A 9 24.08 9.86 -20.83
CA ALA A 9 24.11 8.84 -19.77
C ALA A 9 23.11 9.17 -18.66
N SER A 10 23.00 10.43 -18.23
CA SER A 10 22.03 10.88 -17.22
C SER A 10 20.60 10.73 -17.72
N MET A 11 20.34 11.08 -18.98
CA MET A 11 19.02 10.95 -19.58
C MET A 11 18.61 9.48 -19.78
N ARG A 12 19.56 8.62 -20.15
CA ARG A 12 19.32 7.17 -20.25
C ARG A 12 19.06 6.55 -18.88
N MET A 13 19.79 6.96 -17.85
CA MET A 13 19.59 6.50 -16.48
C MET A 13 18.24 6.97 -15.93
N TYR A 14 17.85 8.21 -16.20
CA TYR A 14 16.53 8.74 -15.87
C TYR A 14 15.40 7.97 -16.57
N LEU A 15 15.53 7.67 -17.86
CA LEU A 15 14.53 6.93 -18.64
C LEU A 15 14.43 5.46 -18.19
N LEU A 16 15.53 4.84 -17.80
CA LEU A 16 15.55 3.48 -17.27
C LEU A 16 14.88 3.41 -15.89
N HIS A 17 15.07 4.40 -15.03
CA HIS A 17 14.41 4.49 -13.72
C HIS A 17 12.93 4.88 -13.83
N ARG A 18 12.56 5.71 -14.81
CA ARG A 18 11.17 6.13 -15.02
C ARG A 18 10.24 4.99 -15.43
N ASN A 19 10.77 3.94 -16.05
CA ASN A 19 9.99 2.79 -16.53
C ASN A 19 9.98 1.59 -15.56
N SER A 20 10.70 1.66 -14.46
CA SER A 20 10.66 0.61 -13.43
C SER A 20 9.47 0.88 -12.49
N ASN A 21 8.40 0.13 -12.69
CA ASN A 21 7.37 0.01 -11.65
C ASN A 21 8.02 -0.77 -10.50
N TYR A 22 8.18 -0.11 -9.36
CA TYR A 22 8.62 -0.80 -8.15
C TYR A 22 7.40 -1.45 -7.51
N THR A 23 7.46 -2.77 -7.40
CA THR A 23 6.47 -3.53 -6.66
C THR A 23 7.18 -4.15 -5.47
N GLU A 24 6.64 -3.97 -4.31
CA GLU A 24 7.14 -4.58 -3.08
C GLU A 24 5.98 -5.23 -2.34
N ASP A 25 6.19 -6.46 -1.87
CA ASP A 25 5.20 -7.24 -1.16
C ASP A 25 5.52 -7.29 0.33
N PHE A 26 4.51 -7.09 1.17
CA PHE A 26 4.61 -7.03 2.62
C PHE A 26 3.56 -7.90 3.29
N GLY A 27 3.81 -8.26 4.54
CA GLY A 27 2.85 -8.98 5.38
C GLY A 27 2.88 -10.50 5.17
N ALA A 28 1.73 -11.12 5.11
CA ALA A 28 1.56 -12.57 5.13
C ALA A 28 1.72 -13.22 3.73
N VAL A 29 2.76 -12.87 2.98
CA VAL A 29 2.97 -13.33 1.59
C VAL A 29 3.12 -14.85 1.47
N ASP A 30 3.63 -15.53 2.49
CA ASP A 30 3.86 -16.98 2.50
C ASP A 30 2.65 -17.77 3.03
N VAL A 31 1.57 -17.09 3.45
CA VAL A 31 0.36 -17.75 3.97
C VAL A 31 -0.59 -18.04 2.81
N ALA A 32 -1.05 -19.29 2.69
CA ALA A 32 -1.95 -19.69 1.61
C ALA A 32 -3.32 -19.02 1.73
N ASP A 33 -3.90 -19.02 2.93
CA ASP A 33 -5.23 -18.47 3.22
C ASP A 33 -5.08 -17.03 3.69
N ARG A 34 -5.03 -16.10 2.73
CA ARG A 34 -4.81 -14.67 3.01
C ARG A 34 -5.68 -13.77 2.16
N VAL A 35 -5.74 -12.52 2.56
CA VAL A 35 -6.29 -11.43 1.76
C VAL A 35 -5.13 -10.70 1.06
N ASN A 36 -5.18 -10.56 -0.24
CA ASN A 36 -4.22 -9.76 -1.00
C ASN A 36 -4.81 -8.37 -1.22
N VAL A 37 -4.04 -7.34 -0.90
CA VAL A 37 -4.39 -5.93 -1.09
C VAL A 37 -3.38 -5.32 -2.04
N GLU A 38 -3.83 -4.86 -3.19
CA GLU A 38 -3.00 -4.15 -4.16
C GLU A 38 -3.21 -2.65 -4.02
N VAL A 39 -2.13 -1.91 -3.86
CA VAL A 39 -2.19 -0.46 -3.66
C VAL A 39 -1.22 0.27 -4.59
N TRP A 40 -1.68 1.41 -5.09
CA TRP A 40 -0.90 2.33 -5.90
C TRP A 40 -0.68 3.63 -5.15
N ILE A 41 0.58 4.02 -4.97
CA ILE A 41 0.91 5.36 -4.49
C ILE A 41 0.74 6.32 -5.66
N SER A 42 -0.21 7.24 -5.54
CA SER A 42 -0.59 8.16 -6.62
C SER A 42 0.01 9.55 -6.46
N HIS A 43 -0.09 10.15 -5.28
CA HIS A 43 0.31 11.54 -5.09
C HIS A 43 0.62 11.85 -3.62
N LEU A 44 1.66 12.68 -3.41
CA LEU A 44 1.97 13.30 -2.13
C LEU A 44 1.62 14.79 -2.20
N ASP A 45 0.67 15.21 -1.37
CA ASP A 45 0.35 16.62 -1.17
C ASP A 45 1.12 17.14 0.04
N THR A 46 2.13 17.96 -0.22
CA THR A 46 3.00 18.52 0.82
C THR A 46 2.35 19.68 1.59
N ILE A 47 1.28 20.27 1.05
CA ILE A 47 0.56 21.37 1.69
C ILE A 47 -0.41 20.83 2.75
N THR A 48 -1.13 19.77 2.39
CA THR A 48 -2.08 19.10 3.29
C THR A 48 -1.45 17.97 4.09
N GLU A 49 -0.16 17.70 3.87
CA GLU A 49 0.59 16.60 4.48
C GLU A 49 -0.14 15.25 4.35
N THR A 50 -0.59 14.96 3.13
CA THR A 50 -1.33 13.72 2.85
C THR A 50 -0.73 12.97 1.67
N LEU A 51 -0.69 11.65 1.81
CA LEU A 51 -0.34 10.70 0.75
C LEU A 51 -1.63 10.08 0.21
N SER A 52 -1.92 10.31 -1.05
CA SER A 52 -3.02 9.65 -1.76
C SER A 52 -2.57 8.27 -2.24
N VAL A 53 -3.34 7.26 -1.86
CA VAL A 53 -3.12 5.86 -2.19
C VAL A 53 -4.41 5.29 -2.74
N GLU A 54 -4.35 4.67 -3.89
CA GLU A 54 -5.45 3.94 -4.51
C GLU A 54 -5.36 2.46 -4.14
N ILE A 55 -6.40 1.92 -3.53
CA ILE A 55 -6.58 0.49 -3.29
C ILE A 55 -7.23 -0.07 -4.55
N SER A 56 -6.43 -0.65 -5.46
CA SER A 56 -6.88 -1.08 -6.77
C SER A 56 -7.56 -2.45 -6.75
N ALA A 57 -7.14 -3.33 -5.84
CA ALA A 57 -7.77 -4.63 -5.67
C ALA A 57 -7.66 -5.13 -4.23
N VAL A 58 -8.69 -5.85 -3.80
CA VAL A 58 -8.68 -6.66 -2.57
C VAL A 58 -9.23 -8.02 -2.93
N THR A 59 -8.39 -9.05 -2.91
CA THR A 59 -8.73 -10.37 -3.40
C THR A 59 -8.44 -11.47 -2.38
N PRO A 60 -9.27 -12.51 -2.30
CA PRO A 60 -9.02 -13.65 -1.42
C PRO A 60 -8.00 -14.62 -2.04
N SER A 61 -7.36 -15.41 -1.17
CA SER A 61 -6.51 -16.53 -1.56
C SER A 61 -6.82 -17.76 -0.69
N GLY A 62 -6.55 -18.94 -1.21
CA GLY A 62 -6.76 -20.20 -0.50
C GLY A 62 -8.21 -20.44 -0.08
N ALA A 63 -8.43 -20.85 1.15
CA ALA A 63 -9.76 -21.16 1.70
C ALA A 63 -10.67 -19.92 1.90
N LEU A 64 -10.15 -18.70 1.75
CA LEU A 64 -10.95 -17.48 1.79
C LEU A 64 -11.68 -17.22 0.47
N ALA A 65 -11.21 -17.81 -0.63
CA ALA A 65 -11.84 -17.70 -1.93
C ALA A 65 -13.03 -18.65 -2.06
N GLY A 66 -14.13 -18.12 -2.57
CA GLY A 66 -15.26 -18.91 -3.03
C GLY A 66 -14.98 -19.59 -4.37
N PRO A 67 -15.90 -20.44 -4.85
CA PRO A 67 -15.77 -21.14 -6.13
C PRO A 67 -15.74 -20.19 -7.34
N ASP A 68 -16.20 -18.97 -7.19
CA ASP A 68 -16.21 -17.89 -8.18
C ASP A 68 -14.90 -17.05 -8.16
N GLY A 69 -13.97 -17.35 -7.24
CA GLY A 69 -12.74 -16.59 -7.05
C GLY A 69 -12.92 -15.30 -6.23
N ALA A 70 -14.14 -14.96 -5.84
CA ALA A 70 -14.47 -13.86 -4.96
C ALA A 70 -14.40 -14.30 -3.48
N PHE A 71 -14.70 -13.38 -2.54
CA PHE A 71 -14.72 -13.73 -1.12
C PHE A 71 -15.84 -14.72 -0.78
N GLY A 72 -15.51 -15.80 -0.06
CA GLY A 72 -16.46 -16.79 0.44
C GLY A 72 -17.28 -16.28 1.63
N ARG A 73 -17.00 -15.10 2.18
CA ARG A 73 -17.66 -14.46 3.33
C ARG A 73 -17.46 -12.94 3.32
N ASP A 74 -18.29 -12.23 4.07
CA ASP A 74 -18.12 -10.78 4.27
C ASP A 74 -16.81 -10.50 5.02
N ILE A 75 -16.07 -9.49 4.58
CA ILE A 75 -14.85 -9.00 5.25
C ILE A 75 -14.90 -7.49 5.44
N VAL A 76 -14.11 -7.00 6.38
CA VAL A 76 -13.93 -5.58 6.66
C VAL A 76 -12.45 -5.24 6.60
N LEU A 77 -12.07 -4.37 5.66
CA LEU A 77 -10.74 -3.82 5.55
C LEU A 77 -10.68 -2.49 6.30
N THR A 78 -9.83 -2.41 7.30
CA THR A 78 -9.52 -1.21 8.07
C THR A 78 -8.12 -0.73 7.71
N THR A 79 -7.95 0.56 7.54
CA THR A 79 -6.67 1.18 7.22
C THR A 79 -6.37 2.34 8.17
N SER A 80 -5.11 2.76 8.27
CA SER A 80 -4.72 4.01 8.97
C SER A 80 -5.09 5.28 8.20
N ALA A 81 -5.68 5.15 7.01
CA ALA A 81 -6.17 6.27 6.23
C ALA A 81 -7.36 6.95 6.90
N LEU A 82 -7.59 8.19 6.50
CA LEU A 82 -8.82 8.92 6.85
C LEU A 82 -10.03 8.26 6.18
N GLY A 83 -11.08 8.04 6.94
CA GLY A 83 -12.35 7.50 6.45
C GLY A 83 -12.81 6.24 7.17
N ALA A 84 -13.99 5.75 6.78
CA ALA A 84 -14.58 4.54 7.34
C ALA A 84 -13.93 3.26 6.78
N PRO A 85 -13.96 2.15 7.53
CA PRO A 85 -13.59 0.84 7.01
C PRO A 85 -14.34 0.48 5.73
N ILE A 86 -13.71 -0.32 4.88
CA ILE A 86 -14.28 -0.81 3.63
C ILE A 86 -14.89 -2.18 3.90
N THR A 87 -16.18 -2.32 3.70
CA THR A 87 -16.85 -3.62 3.78
C THR A 87 -16.94 -4.24 2.39
N ILE A 88 -16.39 -5.43 2.22
CA ILE A 88 -16.46 -6.22 1.00
C ILE A 88 -17.37 -7.41 1.28
N LYS A 89 -18.42 -7.53 0.47
CA LYS A 89 -19.42 -8.57 0.65
C LYS A 89 -18.97 -9.91 0.10
N GLN A 90 -19.58 -10.98 0.62
CA GLN A 90 -19.48 -12.30 0.01
C GLN A 90 -19.83 -12.23 -1.48
N HIS A 91 -19.10 -12.97 -2.32
CA HIS A 91 -19.20 -12.98 -3.78
C HIS A 91 -18.79 -11.67 -4.46
N ASP A 92 -18.05 -10.81 -3.75
CA ASP A 92 -17.48 -9.58 -4.29
C ASP A 92 -15.96 -9.58 -4.15
N THR A 93 -15.30 -8.69 -4.86
CA THR A 93 -13.88 -8.33 -4.71
C THR A 93 -13.81 -6.85 -4.40
N GLY A 94 -12.78 -6.42 -3.68
CA GLY A 94 -12.60 -5.00 -3.40
C GLY A 94 -12.44 -4.18 -4.68
N THR A 95 -13.11 -3.06 -4.73
CA THR A 95 -13.10 -2.13 -5.86
C THR A 95 -12.11 -0.97 -5.63
N ASP A 96 -11.78 -0.28 -6.70
CA ASP A 96 -10.93 0.91 -6.69
C ASP A 96 -11.43 1.94 -5.67
N THR A 97 -10.59 2.22 -4.69
CA THR A 97 -10.92 3.18 -3.64
C THR A 97 -9.70 4.01 -3.29
N GLU A 98 -9.80 5.31 -3.49
CA GLU A 98 -8.76 6.23 -3.04
C GLU A 98 -8.86 6.46 -1.51
N ARG A 99 -7.69 6.45 -0.86
CA ARG A 99 -7.53 6.74 0.56
C ARG A 99 -6.41 7.75 0.78
N LYS A 100 -6.59 8.64 1.75
CA LYS A 100 -5.59 9.63 2.16
C LYS A 100 -4.99 9.23 3.49
N PHE A 101 -3.69 9.05 3.49
CA PHE A 101 -2.90 8.75 4.69
C PHE A 101 -2.18 10.01 5.15
N ALA A 102 -2.03 10.19 6.45
CA ALA A 102 -1.21 11.27 6.96
C ALA A 102 0.26 11.07 6.55
N ALA A 103 0.89 12.13 6.09
CA ALA A 103 2.31 12.17 5.80
C ALA A 103 2.97 13.23 6.70
N ASN A 104 4.08 12.88 7.32
CA ASN A 104 4.84 13.79 8.16
C ASN A 104 6.17 14.11 7.49
N GLY A 105 6.50 15.38 7.35
CA GLY A 105 7.74 15.82 6.74
C GLY A 105 8.03 17.29 7.00
N THR A 106 9.20 17.73 6.57
CA THR A 106 9.61 19.13 6.64
C THR A 106 9.97 19.64 5.26
N VAL A 107 9.35 20.75 4.87
CA VAL A 107 9.53 21.41 3.55
C VAL A 107 10.78 22.30 3.52
N THR A 108 11.60 22.36 4.61
CA THR A 108 12.65 23.35 4.79
C THR A 108 13.98 22.99 4.16
N ASP A 109 14.15 21.77 3.65
CA ASP A 109 15.44 21.25 3.18
C ASP A 109 15.47 20.95 1.66
N TYR A 110 14.76 21.74 0.85
CA TYR A 110 14.81 21.58 -0.60
C TYR A 110 16.28 21.56 -1.10
N PRO A 111 16.72 20.56 -1.90
CA PRO A 111 15.95 19.48 -2.54
C PRO A 111 15.91 18.16 -1.74
N PHE A 112 16.15 18.17 -0.45
CA PHE A 112 16.27 16.98 0.41
C PHE A 112 15.06 16.75 1.31
N ASP A 113 13.92 17.32 0.95
CA ASP A 113 12.66 17.12 1.66
C ASP A 113 12.33 15.63 1.81
N ARG A 114 12.01 15.21 3.03
CA ARG A 114 11.63 13.83 3.34
C ARG A 114 10.26 13.80 3.98
N TYR A 115 9.40 12.94 3.46
CA TYR A 115 8.08 12.67 4.02
C TYR A 115 8.00 11.20 4.40
N ILE A 116 7.37 10.92 5.52
CA ILE A 116 7.13 9.58 6.03
C ILE A 116 5.63 9.42 6.22
N SER A 117 5.06 8.37 5.65
CA SER A 117 3.69 7.96 5.88
C SER A 117 3.67 6.51 6.35
N VAL A 118 2.82 6.21 7.32
CA VAL A 118 2.63 4.85 7.83
C VAL A 118 1.30 4.33 7.31
N LEU A 119 1.38 3.30 6.48
CA LEU A 119 0.22 2.62 5.92
C LEU A 119 -0.01 1.32 6.70
N THR A 120 -1.19 1.18 7.29
CA THR A 120 -1.63 -0.10 7.91
C THR A 120 -2.86 -0.62 7.20
N PHE A 121 -2.93 -1.93 7.08
CA PHE A 121 -4.04 -2.65 6.47
C PHE A 121 -4.37 -3.84 7.36
N ASP A 122 -5.53 -3.81 7.97
CA ASP A 122 -6.05 -4.85 8.84
C ASP A 122 -7.36 -5.39 8.26
N VAL A 123 -7.49 -6.70 8.15
CA VAL A 123 -8.71 -7.32 7.64
C VAL A 123 -9.29 -8.24 8.70
N THR A 124 -10.60 -8.12 8.91
CA THR A 124 -11.37 -9.01 9.79
C THR A 124 -12.53 -9.62 9.01
N ASP A 125 -12.97 -10.81 9.45
CA ASP A 125 -14.24 -11.36 9.00
C ASP A 125 -15.43 -10.70 9.72
N ALA A 126 -16.65 -11.11 9.39
CA ALA A 126 -17.89 -10.59 9.98
C ALA A 126 -17.99 -10.84 11.50
N ASN A 127 -17.20 -11.78 12.04
CA ASN A 127 -17.14 -12.08 13.46
C ASN A 127 -16.04 -11.31 14.19
N GLY A 128 -15.30 -10.45 13.49
CA GLY A 128 -14.17 -9.71 14.03
C GLY A 128 -12.87 -10.53 14.16
N VAL A 129 -12.81 -11.70 13.54
CA VAL A 129 -11.58 -12.52 13.52
C VAL A 129 -10.60 -11.94 12.50
N ALA A 130 -9.38 -11.65 12.95
CA ALA A 130 -8.33 -11.13 12.09
C ALA A 130 -7.90 -12.17 11.04
N LEU A 131 -7.77 -11.71 9.80
CA LEU A 131 -7.32 -12.51 8.66
C LEU A 131 -5.89 -12.12 8.27
N PRO A 132 -5.07 -13.07 7.79
CA PRO A 132 -3.75 -12.75 7.25
C PRO A 132 -3.87 -11.83 6.03
N VAL A 133 -3.02 -10.80 5.97
CA VAL A 133 -3.01 -9.81 4.88
C VAL A 133 -1.65 -9.77 4.23
N ALA A 134 -1.61 -9.84 2.91
CA ALA A 134 -0.47 -9.49 2.08
C ALA A 134 -0.78 -8.21 1.31
N VAL A 135 0.16 -7.28 1.30
CA VAL A 135 0.01 -5.99 0.63
C VAL A 135 1.07 -5.85 -0.44
N SER A 136 0.64 -5.66 -1.68
CA SER A 136 1.52 -5.34 -2.82
C SER A 136 1.45 -3.85 -3.10
N ILE A 137 2.57 -3.15 -2.91
CA ILE A 137 2.66 -1.70 -3.11
C ILE A 137 3.32 -1.41 -4.44
N TRP A 138 2.60 -0.66 -5.27
CA TRP A 138 3.05 -0.19 -6.57
C TRP A 138 3.36 1.30 -6.50
N SER A 139 4.53 1.70 -6.98
CA SER A 139 4.88 3.11 -7.14
C SER A 139 5.43 3.36 -8.54
N ARG A 140 4.96 4.43 -9.17
CA ARG A 140 5.53 4.93 -10.43
C ARG A 140 6.67 5.90 -10.20
N ASP A 141 6.78 6.42 -9.00
CA ASP A 141 7.79 7.40 -8.64
C ASP A 141 8.96 6.71 -7.92
N PRO A 142 10.18 6.75 -8.48
CA PRO A 142 11.36 6.13 -7.88
C PRO A 142 11.79 6.79 -6.55
N PHE A 143 11.21 7.92 -6.19
CA PHE A 143 11.50 8.60 -4.93
C PHE A 143 10.74 8.00 -3.73
N PHE A 144 9.64 7.26 -3.99
CA PHE A 144 8.98 6.50 -2.93
C PHE A 144 9.78 5.24 -2.59
N ARG A 145 10.10 5.08 -1.33
CA ARG A 145 10.73 3.87 -0.79
C ARG A 145 9.85 3.30 0.29
N ASN A 146 9.49 2.05 0.13
CA ASN A 146 8.69 1.31 1.08
C ASN A 146 9.61 0.53 2.00
N THR A 147 9.28 0.48 3.28
CA THR A 147 10.02 -0.29 4.28
C THR A 147 9.03 -0.99 5.19
N PRO A 148 9.16 -2.30 5.43
CA PRO A 148 8.27 -2.98 6.36
C PRO A 148 8.43 -2.38 7.75
N ALA A 149 7.35 -1.84 8.31
CA ALA A 149 7.33 -1.48 9.72
C ALA A 149 7.22 -2.78 10.52
N ALA A 150 8.06 -2.94 11.54
CA ALA A 150 8.00 -4.12 12.41
C ALA A 150 6.62 -4.19 13.06
N ALA A 151 5.81 -5.14 12.67
CA ALA A 151 4.42 -5.37 13.12
C ALA A 151 4.28 -5.69 14.62
N SER A 152 5.38 -5.71 15.37
CA SER A 152 5.40 -6.27 16.74
C SER A 152 4.98 -5.32 17.86
N GLN A 153 4.60 -4.08 17.61
CA GLN A 153 4.22 -3.14 18.69
C GLN A 153 2.73 -2.77 18.75
N ALA A 154 1.95 -3.01 17.72
CA ALA A 154 0.53 -2.63 17.71
C ALA A 154 -0.39 -3.59 18.51
N ILE A 155 -0.02 -4.85 18.68
CA ILE A 155 -0.87 -5.89 19.32
C ILE A 155 -0.81 -5.85 20.87
N ARG A 156 0.12 -5.11 21.49
CA ARG A 156 0.28 -5.10 22.96
C ARG A 156 -0.55 -4.05 23.71
N ARG A 157 -1.37 -3.24 23.08
CA ARG A 157 -2.17 -2.20 23.77
C ARG A 157 -3.66 -2.49 23.93
N SER A 158 -4.15 -3.65 23.51
CA SER A 158 -5.58 -4.00 23.62
C SER A 158 -5.89 -5.08 24.67
N ALA A 159 -5.01 -5.31 25.63
CA ALA A 159 -5.28 -6.25 26.73
C ALA A 159 -4.90 -5.60 28.08
N ARG A 160 -5.74 -4.70 28.56
CA ARG A 160 -5.98 -4.38 29.97
C ARG A 160 -7.27 -3.60 30.16
#